data_ffd602b30aff6c6e4333022774a910cb
#
_entry.id   ffd602b30aff6c6e4333022774a910cb
#
_cell.length_a   1.000
_cell.length_b   1.000
_cell.length_c   1.000
_cell.angle_alpha   90.00
_cell.angle_beta   90.00
_cell.angle_gamma   90.00
#
_symmetry.space_group_name_H-M   'P 1'
#
loop_
_entity.id
_entity.type
_entity.pdbx_description
1 polymer ?
#
loop_
_entity_poly.entity_id
_entity_poly.type
_entity_poly.pdbx_seq_one_letter_code
_entity_poly.pdbx_strand_id
1 'polypeptide(L)'
;MKAISRLIRLMQISFILFRYGLDELVFSLHLFRSIRFFVYLNPYRSVNKKRTRGERIRLALEDLGPIFVKFGQTLSTRRDFIPIDIADELAKLQDQVPPFPGEQARSIIETCYRKPLLEVFSEFDINPLASASIAQVHAAKLLTGQ
;
A
#
# COMPACT_ATOMS: atom_id res chain seq x y z
N MET A 1 8.83 11.85 -23.60
CA MET A 1 7.89 11.82 -22.46
C MET A 1 8.06 10.62 -21.54
N LYS A 2 8.08 9.36 -22.00
CA LYS A 2 8.20 8.16 -21.14
C LYS A 2 9.50 8.07 -20.31
N ALA A 3 10.63 8.57 -20.80
CA ALA A 3 11.92 8.53 -20.09
C ALA A 3 11.94 9.50 -18.89
N ILE A 4 11.40 10.71 -19.06
CA ILE A 4 11.32 11.74 -18.00
C ILE A 4 10.41 11.25 -16.86
N SER A 5 9.26 10.65 -17.18
CA SER A 5 8.35 10.07 -16.17
C SER A 5 9.01 8.95 -15.36
N ARG A 6 9.82 8.10 -16.00
CA ARG A 6 10.59 7.04 -15.31
C ARG A 6 11.64 7.61 -14.38
N LEU A 7 12.35 8.67 -14.81
CA LEU A 7 13.36 9.32 -14.01
C LEU A 7 12.74 9.99 -12.76
N ILE A 8 11.63 10.71 -12.94
CA ILE A 8 10.89 11.32 -11.83
C ILE A 8 10.45 10.25 -10.84
N ARG A 9 9.91 9.12 -11.33
CA ARG A 9 9.48 8.02 -10.46
C ARG A 9 10.64 7.41 -9.68
N LEU A 10 11.80 7.22 -10.32
CA LEU A 10 13.01 6.74 -9.67
C LEU A 10 13.49 7.71 -8.57
N MET A 11 13.46 9.00 -8.83
CA MET A 11 13.81 10.03 -7.84
C MET A 11 12.83 10.01 -6.65
N GLN A 12 11.52 9.86 -6.89
CA GLN A 12 10.51 9.72 -5.83
C GLN A 12 10.78 8.50 -4.95
N ILE A 13 11.05 7.34 -5.55
CA ILE A 13 11.37 6.10 -4.83
C ILE A 13 12.62 6.31 -3.97
N SER A 14 13.69 6.85 -4.56
CA SER A 14 14.94 7.10 -3.87
C SER A 14 14.77 8.08 -2.70
N PHE A 15 13.97 9.13 -2.89
CA PHE A 15 13.68 10.11 -1.83
C PHE A 15 12.89 9.49 -0.67
N ILE A 16 11.89 8.67 -0.94
CA ILE A 16 11.11 7.99 0.10
C ILE A 16 12.01 7.04 0.90
N LEU A 17 12.81 6.21 0.23
CA LEU A 17 13.75 5.32 0.92
C LEU A 17 14.77 6.09 1.77
N PHE A 18 15.28 7.21 1.27
CA PHE A 18 16.16 8.10 2.01
C PHE A 18 15.45 8.70 3.24
N ARG A 19 14.21 9.16 3.10
CA ARG A 19 13.38 9.71 4.17
C ARG A 19 13.20 8.73 5.33
N TYR A 20 13.05 7.43 5.04
CA TYR A 20 12.90 6.39 6.05
C TYR A 20 14.23 5.79 6.53
N GLY A 21 15.37 6.33 6.08
CA GLY A 21 16.70 5.84 6.46
C GLY A 21 16.98 4.43 5.96
N LEU A 22 16.42 4.08 4.80
CA LEU A 22 16.63 2.81 4.09
C LEU A 22 17.66 2.99 2.95
N ASP A 23 18.57 3.93 3.14
CA ASP A 23 19.63 4.30 2.22
C ASP A 23 20.52 3.11 1.87
N GLU A 24 20.72 2.16 2.78
CA GLU A 24 21.45 0.92 2.48
C GLU A 24 20.86 0.15 1.30
N LEU A 25 19.52 0.13 1.17
CA LEU A 25 18.83 -0.49 0.03
C LEU A 25 19.07 0.26 -1.28
N VAL A 26 19.13 1.60 -1.22
CA VAL A 26 19.42 2.45 -2.39
C VAL A 26 20.85 2.25 -2.86
N PHE A 27 21.80 2.06 -1.93
CA PHE A 27 23.22 1.88 -2.25
C PHE A 27 23.57 0.46 -2.70
N SER A 28 22.79 -0.55 -2.36
CA SER A 28 22.90 -1.89 -2.92
C SER A 28 22.68 -1.91 -4.44
N LEU A 29 21.89 -0.95 -4.93
CA LEU A 29 21.76 -0.67 -6.34
C LEU A 29 22.96 0.21 -6.75
N HIS A 30 23.99 -0.35 -7.35
CA HIS A 30 25.28 0.26 -7.74
C HIS A 30 25.23 1.66 -8.39
N LEU A 31 24.05 2.17 -8.71
CA LEU A 31 23.79 3.44 -9.40
C LEU A 31 24.13 4.70 -8.58
N PHE A 32 24.13 4.60 -7.24
CA PHE A 32 24.19 5.78 -6.36
C PHE A 32 25.46 5.85 -5.49
N ARG A 33 26.50 5.14 -5.85
CA ARG A 33 27.77 5.06 -5.09
C ARG A 33 28.41 6.43 -4.84
N SER A 34 28.24 7.36 -5.77
CA SER A 34 28.84 8.72 -5.69
C SER A 34 28.11 9.65 -4.69
N ILE A 35 26.89 9.31 -4.27
CA ILE A 35 26.05 10.17 -3.42
C ILE A 35 26.11 9.74 -1.94
N ARG A 36 26.95 8.77 -1.59
CA ARG A 36 27.11 8.25 -0.21
C ARG A 36 27.39 9.33 0.84
N PHE A 37 28.01 10.44 0.46
CA PHE A 37 28.29 11.56 1.36
C PHE A 37 27.00 12.23 1.89
N PHE A 38 25.94 12.32 1.07
CA PHE A 38 24.67 12.93 1.49
C PHE A 38 23.91 12.13 2.54
N VAL A 39 24.22 10.87 2.74
CA VAL A 39 23.60 10.00 3.76
C VAL A 39 23.95 10.44 5.17
N TYR A 40 25.18 10.94 5.37
CA TYR A 40 25.60 11.46 6.68
C TYR A 40 24.86 12.75 7.08
N LEU A 41 24.31 13.46 6.10
CA LEU A 41 23.55 14.70 6.27
C LEU A 41 22.03 14.47 6.32
N ASN A 42 21.56 13.21 6.43
CA ASN A 42 20.12 12.90 6.44
C ASN A 42 19.43 13.44 7.70
N PRO A 43 18.62 14.52 7.60
CA PRO A 43 17.96 15.14 8.74
C PRO A 43 16.89 14.20 9.37
N TYR A 44 16.37 13.25 8.59
CA TYR A 44 15.35 12.29 9.05
C TYR A 44 15.92 11.15 9.90
N ARG A 45 17.24 11.05 10.01
CA ARG A 45 17.91 10.00 10.79
C ARG A 45 17.55 10.07 12.28
N SER A 46 17.34 11.26 12.80
CA SER A 46 16.92 11.48 14.20
C SER A 46 15.51 10.94 14.47
N VAL A 47 14.58 11.20 13.56
CA VAL A 47 13.17 10.72 13.65
C VAL A 47 13.10 9.20 13.53
N ASN A 48 13.94 8.62 12.67
CA ASN A 48 13.95 7.19 12.40
C ASN A 48 14.66 6.35 13.48
N LYS A 49 15.44 6.96 14.37
CA LYS A 49 16.12 6.26 15.49
C LYS A 49 15.16 5.53 16.42
N LYS A 50 13.93 6.02 16.57
CA LYS A 50 12.91 5.44 17.46
C LYS A 50 12.11 4.30 16.80
N ARG A 51 12.26 4.10 15.49
CA ARG A 51 11.51 3.12 14.71
C ARG A 51 12.35 1.88 14.45
N THR A 52 11.72 0.71 14.48
CA THR A 52 12.37 -0.53 14.07
C THR A 52 12.65 -0.52 12.57
N ARG A 53 13.53 -1.40 12.12
CA ARG A 53 13.82 -1.55 10.68
C ARG A 53 12.58 -2.00 9.91
N GLY A 54 11.82 -2.94 10.45
CA GLY A 54 10.56 -3.42 9.86
C GLY A 54 9.53 -2.30 9.71
N GLU A 55 9.32 -1.49 10.77
CA GLU A 55 8.42 -0.35 10.73
C GLU A 55 8.80 0.67 9.65
N ARG A 56 10.09 0.98 9.50
CA ARG A 56 10.57 1.91 8.46
C ARG A 56 10.31 1.38 7.06
N ILE A 57 10.52 0.06 6.85
CA ILE A 57 10.23 -0.59 5.58
C ILE A 57 8.73 -0.53 5.29
N ARG A 58 7.87 -0.88 6.25
CA ARG A 58 6.41 -0.83 6.10
C ARG A 58 5.94 0.56 5.67
N LEU A 59 6.32 1.60 6.42
CA LEU A 59 5.94 2.98 6.14
C LEU A 59 6.46 3.47 4.77
N ALA A 60 7.66 3.05 4.37
CA ALA A 60 8.18 3.37 3.04
C ALA A 60 7.34 2.72 1.94
N LEU A 61 6.89 1.47 2.11
CA LEU A 61 6.05 0.78 1.14
C LEU A 61 4.65 1.43 1.04
N GLU A 62 4.09 1.89 2.16
CA GLU A 62 2.83 2.65 2.20
C GLU A 62 2.95 3.96 1.39
N ASP A 63 3.99 4.76 1.64
CA ASP A 63 4.25 6.01 0.93
C ASP A 63 4.56 5.80 -0.58
N LEU A 64 5.15 4.67 -0.94
CA LEU A 64 5.43 4.29 -2.33
C LEU A 64 4.17 3.92 -3.12
N GLY A 65 3.10 3.54 -2.42
CA GLY A 65 1.78 3.31 -2.95
C GLY A 65 1.41 1.84 -3.21
N PRO A 66 0.22 1.58 -3.80
CA PRO A 66 -0.45 0.27 -3.77
C PRO A 66 0.37 -0.90 -4.30
N ILE A 67 1.18 -0.69 -5.33
CA ILE A 67 2.03 -1.75 -5.90
C ILE A 67 3.06 -2.23 -4.87
N PHE A 68 3.67 -1.30 -4.14
CA PHE A 68 4.66 -1.60 -3.11
C PHE A 68 4.01 -2.18 -1.84
N VAL A 69 2.82 -1.72 -1.48
CA VAL A 69 2.00 -2.33 -0.43
C VAL A 69 1.73 -3.79 -0.77
N LYS A 70 1.29 -4.07 -2.00
CA LYS A 70 1.03 -5.45 -2.45
C LYS A 70 2.29 -6.32 -2.43
N PHE A 71 3.42 -5.76 -2.82
CA PHE A 71 4.71 -6.42 -2.69
C PHE A 71 5.07 -6.75 -1.23
N GLY A 72 4.89 -5.79 -0.31
CA GLY A 72 5.11 -5.99 1.12
C GLY A 72 4.19 -7.07 1.71
N GLN A 73 2.91 -7.08 1.33
CA GLN A 73 1.95 -8.12 1.71
C GLN A 73 2.42 -9.52 1.25
N THR A 74 2.89 -9.63 0.02
CA THR A 74 3.43 -10.90 -0.50
C THR A 74 4.68 -11.33 0.27
N LEU A 75 5.59 -10.39 0.58
CA LEU A 75 6.78 -10.70 1.36
C LEU A 75 6.46 -11.16 2.78
N SER A 76 5.44 -10.59 3.43
CA SER A 76 5.06 -10.93 4.80
C SER A 76 4.67 -12.40 4.96
N THR A 77 4.19 -13.04 3.89
CA THR A 77 3.86 -14.47 3.89
C THR A 77 5.09 -15.38 3.69
N ARG A 78 6.22 -14.82 3.27
CA ARG A 78 7.45 -15.54 2.95
C ARG A 78 8.49 -15.36 4.06
N ARG A 79 8.18 -15.89 5.23
CA ARG A 79 9.05 -15.86 6.43
C ARG A 79 10.37 -16.63 6.26
N ASP A 80 10.50 -17.39 5.20
CA ASP A 80 11.72 -18.09 4.78
C ASP A 80 12.76 -17.16 4.14
N PHE A 81 12.33 -16.00 3.59
CA PHE A 81 13.20 -15.05 2.88
C PHE A 81 13.60 -13.83 3.69
N ILE A 82 12.81 -13.45 4.68
CA ILE A 82 13.02 -12.21 5.44
C ILE A 82 13.00 -12.47 6.95
N PRO A 83 13.73 -11.67 7.74
CA PRO A 83 13.69 -11.76 9.20
C PRO A 83 12.27 -11.65 9.74
N ILE A 84 11.98 -12.41 10.80
CA ILE A 84 10.63 -12.55 11.38
C ILE A 84 10.08 -11.19 11.82
N ASP A 85 10.90 -10.35 12.43
CA ASP A 85 10.55 -9.00 12.87
C ASP A 85 10.10 -8.08 11.71
N ILE A 86 10.72 -8.24 10.54
CA ILE A 86 10.31 -7.53 9.32
C ILE A 86 9.02 -8.14 8.77
N ALA A 87 8.89 -9.48 8.75
CA ALA A 87 7.69 -10.15 8.28
C ALA A 87 6.45 -9.75 9.11
N ASP A 88 6.59 -9.68 10.43
CA ASP A 88 5.52 -9.28 11.34
C ASP A 88 5.09 -7.82 11.15
N GLU A 89 6.03 -6.91 10.88
CA GLU A 89 5.69 -5.54 10.52
C GLU A 89 5.00 -5.44 9.15
N LEU A 90 5.47 -6.18 8.15
CA LEU A 90 4.85 -6.19 6.83
C LEU A 90 3.47 -6.86 6.81
N ALA A 91 3.19 -7.79 7.74
CA ALA A 91 1.87 -8.37 7.90
C ALA A 91 0.81 -7.32 8.24
N LYS A 92 1.18 -6.25 8.94
CA LYS A 92 0.27 -5.12 9.25
C LYS A 92 -0.22 -4.38 8.00
N LEU A 93 0.45 -4.52 6.84
CA LEU A 93 -0.04 -4.01 5.57
C LEU A 93 -1.32 -4.72 5.08
N GLN A 94 -1.62 -5.90 5.62
CA GLN A 94 -2.80 -6.69 5.22
C GLN A 94 -4.10 -6.16 5.86
N ASP A 95 -4.01 -5.52 7.03
CA ASP A 95 -5.15 -5.23 7.90
C ASP A 95 -5.67 -3.78 7.80
N GLN A 96 -5.07 -2.91 6.98
CA GLN A 96 -5.35 -1.48 7.00
C GLN A 96 -5.67 -0.86 5.64
N VAL A 97 -6.63 -1.44 4.93
CA VAL A 97 -7.27 -0.68 3.84
C VAL A 97 -8.55 -0.08 4.41
N PRO A 98 -8.57 1.25 4.71
CA PRO A 98 -9.80 1.88 5.15
C PRO A 98 -10.86 1.73 4.06
N PRO A 99 -12.10 1.37 4.43
CA PRO A 99 -13.17 1.28 3.47
C PRO A 99 -13.44 2.65 2.84
N PHE A 100 -13.71 2.69 1.55
CA PHE A 100 -14.28 3.88 0.92
C PHE A 100 -15.79 3.99 1.25
N PRO A 101 -16.38 5.20 1.17
CA PRO A 101 -17.78 5.40 1.53
C PRO A 101 -18.72 4.45 0.79
N GLY A 102 -19.67 3.82 1.52
CA GLY A 102 -20.61 2.86 0.95
C GLY A 102 -21.50 3.46 -0.15
N GLU A 103 -21.79 4.77 -0.11
CA GLU A 103 -22.48 5.47 -1.19
C GLU A 103 -21.68 5.45 -2.50
N GLN A 104 -20.37 5.47 -2.42
CA GLN A 104 -19.52 5.31 -3.59
C GLN A 104 -19.60 3.88 -4.14
N ALA A 105 -19.65 2.87 -3.26
CA ALA A 105 -19.87 1.48 -3.66
C ALA A 105 -21.21 1.33 -4.39
N ARG A 106 -22.27 1.90 -3.83
CA ARG A 106 -23.59 1.95 -4.45
C ARG A 106 -23.54 2.56 -5.85
N SER A 107 -22.96 3.74 -5.99
CA SER A 107 -22.83 4.44 -7.28
C SER A 107 -22.07 3.62 -8.33
N ILE A 108 -21.00 2.92 -7.92
CA ILE A 108 -20.25 2.01 -8.79
C ILE A 108 -21.13 0.87 -9.29
N ILE A 109 -21.90 0.23 -8.39
CA ILE A 109 -22.78 -0.87 -8.71
C ILE A 109 -23.89 -0.41 -9.67
N GLU A 110 -24.58 0.69 -9.36
CA GLU A 110 -25.64 1.27 -10.20
C GLU A 110 -25.11 1.62 -11.60
N THR A 111 -23.89 2.16 -11.68
CA THR A 111 -23.24 2.45 -12.96
C THR A 111 -22.94 1.18 -13.76
N CYS A 112 -22.45 0.13 -13.11
CA CYS A 112 -22.15 -1.15 -13.76
C CYS A 112 -23.39 -1.86 -14.27
N TYR A 113 -24.45 -1.92 -13.47
CA TYR A 113 -25.71 -2.56 -13.84
C TYR A 113 -26.62 -1.68 -14.68
N ARG A 114 -26.35 -0.36 -14.75
CA ARG A 114 -27.21 0.66 -15.41
C ARG A 114 -28.63 0.65 -14.88
N LYS A 115 -28.81 0.37 -13.62
CA LYS A 115 -30.09 0.28 -12.91
C LYS A 115 -29.93 0.74 -11.48
N PRO A 116 -30.98 1.28 -10.85
CA PRO A 116 -30.99 1.52 -9.42
C PRO A 116 -30.70 0.27 -8.62
N LEU A 117 -30.02 0.42 -7.49
CA LEU A 117 -29.59 -0.71 -6.65
C LEU A 117 -30.75 -1.64 -6.24
N LEU A 118 -31.91 -1.06 -5.92
CA LEU A 118 -33.11 -1.80 -5.50
C LEU A 118 -33.78 -2.60 -6.64
N GLU A 119 -33.42 -2.34 -7.89
CA GLU A 119 -33.85 -3.18 -9.02
C GLU A 119 -32.92 -4.40 -9.24
N VAL A 120 -31.76 -4.41 -8.57
CA VAL A 120 -30.80 -5.51 -8.65
C VAL A 120 -30.84 -6.37 -7.40
N PHE A 121 -30.92 -5.73 -6.23
CA PHE A 121 -30.95 -6.39 -4.92
C PHE A 121 -32.18 -5.97 -4.13
N SER A 122 -32.79 -6.93 -3.41
CA SER A 122 -33.87 -6.64 -2.45
C SER A 122 -33.33 -5.97 -1.18
N GLU A 123 -32.11 -6.30 -0.80
CA GLU A 123 -31.40 -5.73 0.35
C GLU A 123 -29.93 -5.51 -0.02
N PHE A 124 -29.35 -4.41 0.43
CA PHE A 124 -27.93 -4.12 0.27
C PHE A 124 -27.42 -3.40 1.52
N ASP A 125 -26.41 -3.98 2.17
CA ASP A 125 -25.77 -3.31 3.30
C ASP A 125 -24.71 -2.36 2.78
N ILE A 126 -24.88 -1.07 3.06
CA ILE A 126 -23.98 0.00 2.68
C ILE A 126 -22.63 -0.07 3.43
N ASN A 127 -22.64 -0.73 4.62
CA ASN A 127 -21.43 -0.96 5.39
C ASN A 127 -20.71 -2.20 4.86
N PRO A 128 -19.42 -2.08 4.51
CA PRO A 128 -18.70 -3.23 4.00
C PRO A 128 -18.41 -4.26 5.09
N LEU A 129 -18.55 -5.54 4.75
CA LEU A 129 -18.09 -6.66 5.57
C LEU A 129 -16.56 -6.74 5.64
N ALA A 130 -15.91 -6.41 4.53
CA ALA A 130 -14.47 -6.40 4.42
C ALA A 130 -14.02 -5.38 3.35
N SER A 131 -12.82 -4.86 3.53
CA SER A 131 -12.17 -3.96 2.58
C SER A 131 -10.78 -4.48 2.24
N ALA A 132 -10.44 -4.44 0.96
CA ALA A 132 -9.14 -4.84 0.44
C ALA A 132 -8.56 -3.77 -0.48
N SER A 133 -7.30 -3.90 -0.85
CA SER A 133 -6.57 -2.92 -1.67
C SER A 133 -7.18 -2.66 -3.06
N ILE A 134 -8.06 -3.53 -3.52
CA ILE A 134 -8.67 -3.47 -4.87
C ILE A 134 -10.18 -3.49 -4.85
N ALA A 135 -10.83 -3.82 -3.72
CA ALA A 135 -12.29 -4.00 -3.65
C ALA A 135 -12.81 -3.93 -2.21
N GLN A 136 -14.12 -3.75 -2.09
CA GLN A 136 -14.88 -3.97 -0.87
C GLN A 136 -15.88 -5.12 -1.07
N VAL A 137 -16.23 -5.79 0.02
CA VAL A 137 -17.26 -6.82 0.06
C VAL A 137 -18.43 -6.30 0.87
N HIS A 138 -19.63 -6.32 0.28
CA HIS A 138 -20.86 -5.91 0.91
C HIS A 138 -21.84 -7.08 0.97
N ALA A 139 -22.66 -7.14 2.02
CA ALA A 139 -23.78 -8.07 2.08
C ALA A 139 -24.89 -7.55 1.16
N ALA A 140 -25.46 -8.44 0.37
CA ALA A 140 -26.62 -8.15 -0.47
C ALA A 140 -27.51 -9.37 -0.59
N LYS A 141 -28.81 -9.15 -0.87
CA LYS A 141 -29.78 -10.19 -1.11
C LYS A 141 -30.39 -9.98 -2.49
N LEU A 142 -30.42 -11.02 -3.30
CA LEU A 142 -31.01 -10.95 -4.62
C LEU A 142 -32.56 -10.83 -4.52
N LEU A 143 -33.16 -10.28 -5.58
CA LEU A 143 -34.64 -10.24 -5.70
C LEU A 143 -35.29 -11.62 -5.63
N THR A 144 -34.55 -12.69 -5.95
CA THR A 144 -35.00 -14.10 -5.85
C THR A 144 -34.93 -14.65 -4.43
N GLY A 145 -34.46 -13.87 -3.44
CA GLY A 145 -34.38 -14.29 -2.05
C GLY A 145 -33.10 -15.04 -1.65
N GLN A 146 -32.13 -15.14 -2.57
CA GLN A 146 -30.78 -15.71 -2.30
C GLN A 146 -29.84 -14.65 -1.83
#